data_fc8976a9be30eb0074c2047084a56bfe
#
_entry.id   fc8976a9be30eb0074c2047084a56bfe
#
_cell.length_a   1.000
_cell.length_b   1.000
_cell.length_c   1.000
_cell.angle_alpha   90.00
_cell.angle_beta   90.00
_cell.angle_gamma   90.00
#
_symmetry.space_group_name_H-M   'P 1'
#
loop_
_entity.id
_entity.type
_entity.pdbx_description
1 polymer ?
#
loop_
_entity_poly.entity_id
_entity_poly.type
_entity_poly.pdbx_seq_one_letter_code
_entity_poly.pdbx_strand_id
1 'polypeptide(L)'
;MNRILIIDDDKAVLNYFLVMLLQTERFEVEALADSTKAFDTIDSGRFDLLLLDMDMPGVTGKEVLQHVQRNHPEMEVVIITGVGDVELAVESMKMGAYDYLCKPVDDSRLLTTLDRALERSRLRGEIDKLRDRISLEGLRHKEEFRGILTQDRKFLRSLRKVEQIAESDNNVLIWGESGTGKELVARAIHRIGKRRDKPFVAVNAGTFASALFSSEFFGHDKGAFTGAAQAKAGLIEEADGGILFLDEIGELELPVQSKLLRVLQGGEYFRLGSTRERGSDVRIIASTNKDLEAEIEQGRFRRDLYYRLNISSIYMSPLRERKGDVELLAHHFLEMHAKLNDKPIAGISDDVMSLLEAYDYPGNVRELENIIASAVVLENGRTLGRGSLPAYLVKAVTRAEPSVPQDVRKTLDELEAEHIRIVLEHTGGNRTAAAAILGISRVGLLAKMRKFGIAVEPPGRGGGRRPAQDDTGGDEPP
;
A
#
# COMPACT_ATOMS: atom_id res chain seq x y z
N MET A 1 -30.12 -13.44 7.16
CA MET A 1 -30.08 -14.82 6.66
C MET A 1 -28.64 -15.06 6.23
N ASN A 2 -28.04 -16.22 6.50
CA ASN A 2 -26.64 -16.46 6.10
C ASN A 2 -26.60 -16.74 4.60
N ARG A 3 -25.60 -16.17 3.90
CA ARG A 3 -25.43 -16.30 2.46
C ARG A 3 -24.35 -17.33 2.16
N ILE A 4 -24.71 -18.34 1.37
CA ILE A 4 -23.83 -19.44 0.98
C ILE A 4 -23.60 -19.37 -0.53
N LEU A 5 -22.33 -19.37 -0.96
CA LEU A 5 -21.95 -19.56 -2.35
C LEU A 5 -21.57 -21.02 -2.56
N ILE A 6 -22.02 -21.61 -3.66
CA ILE A 6 -21.65 -22.98 -4.08
C ILE A 6 -20.92 -22.86 -5.42
N ILE A 7 -19.72 -23.40 -5.51
CA ILE A 7 -18.94 -23.43 -6.75
C ILE A 7 -18.60 -24.89 -7.07
N ASP A 8 -19.15 -25.42 -8.15
CA ASP A 8 -18.96 -26.79 -8.63
C ASP A 8 -19.27 -26.81 -10.14
N ASP A 9 -18.47 -27.41 -10.99
CA ASP A 9 -18.70 -27.46 -12.44
C ASP A 9 -19.77 -28.49 -12.83
N ASP A 10 -20.09 -29.43 -11.94
CA ASP A 10 -21.18 -30.38 -12.14
C ASP A 10 -22.54 -29.74 -11.78
N LYS A 11 -23.31 -29.41 -12.81
CA LYS A 11 -24.66 -28.83 -12.66
C LYS A 11 -25.62 -29.71 -11.89
N ALA A 12 -25.46 -31.04 -11.89
CA ALA A 12 -26.32 -31.94 -11.14
C ALA A 12 -26.05 -31.82 -9.64
N VAL A 13 -24.78 -31.75 -9.27
CA VAL A 13 -24.33 -31.52 -7.88
C VAL A 13 -24.77 -30.13 -7.39
N LEU A 14 -24.55 -29.10 -8.21
CA LEU A 14 -25.01 -27.73 -7.90
C LEU A 14 -26.51 -27.67 -7.61
N ASN A 15 -27.34 -28.24 -8.53
CA ASN A 15 -28.78 -28.24 -8.38
C ASN A 15 -29.22 -29.03 -7.15
N TYR A 16 -28.55 -30.13 -6.86
CA TYR A 16 -28.85 -30.94 -5.68
C TYR A 16 -28.64 -30.11 -4.39
N PHE A 17 -27.47 -29.53 -4.20
CA PHE A 17 -27.19 -28.73 -3.00
C PHE A 17 -28.06 -27.47 -2.95
N LEU A 18 -28.28 -26.80 -4.08
CA LEU A 18 -29.13 -25.61 -4.16
C LEU A 18 -30.54 -25.92 -3.68
N VAL A 19 -31.17 -26.99 -4.21
CA VAL A 19 -32.53 -27.36 -3.83
C VAL A 19 -32.60 -27.83 -2.37
N MET A 20 -31.63 -28.63 -1.93
CA MET A 20 -31.57 -29.15 -0.57
C MET A 20 -31.41 -28.01 0.47
N LEU A 21 -30.50 -27.04 0.21
CA LEU A 21 -30.30 -25.93 1.12
C LEU A 21 -31.47 -24.95 1.13
N LEU A 22 -32.08 -24.66 -0.03
CA LEU A 22 -33.26 -23.79 -0.13
C LEU A 22 -34.49 -24.40 0.61
N GLN A 23 -34.65 -25.72 0.58
CA GLN A 23 -35.75 -26.40 1.31
C GLN A 23 -35.66 -26.22 2.85
N THR A 24 -34.49 -25.88 3.36
CA THR A 24 -34.34 -25.60 4.80
C THR A 24 -34.89 -24.24 5.22
N GLU A 25 -35.15 -23.34 4.29
CA GLU A 25 -35.55 -21.92 4.50
C GLU A 25 -34.63 -21.14 5.45
N ARG A 26 -33.36 -21.61 5.64
CA ARG A 26 -32.40 -21.06 6.59
C ARG A 26 -31.32 -20.25 5.95
N PHE A 27 -31.07 -20.43 4.64
CA PHE A 27 -29.96 -19.89 3.90
C PHE A 27 -30.41 -19.16 2.64
N GLU A 28 -29.67 -18.11 2.28
CA GLU A 28 -29.66 -17.55 0.93
C GLU A 28 -28.53 -18.24 0.16
N VAL A 29 -28.85 -18.89 -0.95
CA VAL A 29 -27.90 -19.72 -1.67
C VAL A 29 -27.70 -19.20 -3.09
N GLU A 30 -26.45 -18.99 -3.48
CA GLU A 30 -26.05 -18.68 -4.84
C GLU A 30 -25.19 -19.82 -5.36
N ALA A 31 -25.42 -20.23 -6.63
CA ALA A 31 -24.72 -21.35 -7.25
C ALA A 31 -23.99 -20.89 -8.51
N LEU A 32 -22.73 -21.25 -8.64
CA LEU A 32 -21.86 -20.89 -9.75
C LEU A 32 -21.25 -22.13 -10.41
N ALA A 33 -21.60 -22.38 -11.69
CA ALA A 33 -21.07 -23.51 -12.46
C ALA A 33 -19.80 -23.17 -13.27
N ASP A 34 -19.54 -21.88 -13.48
CA ASP A 34 -18.41 -21.39 -14.27
C ASP A 34 -17.30 -20.91 -13.32
N SER A 35 -16.31 -21.77 -13.08
CA SER A 35 -15.20 -21.47 -12.16
C SER A 35 -14.39 -20.21 -12.55
N THR A 36 -14.41 -19.81 -13.83
CA THR A 36 -13.69 -18.63 -14.31
C THR A 36 -14.24 -17.32 -13.75
N LYS A 37 -15.49 -17.33 -13.27
CA LYS A 37 -16.16 -16.19 -12.64
C LYS A 37 -16.06 -16.20 -11.10
N ALA A 38 -15.38 -17.19 -10.52
CA ALA A 38 -15.33 -17.39 -9.07
C ALA A 38 -14.82 -16.14 -8.35
N PHE A 39 -13.71 -15.57 -8.80
CA PHE A 39 -13.10 -14.39 -8.15
C PHE A 39 -14.02 -13.16 -8.19
N ASP A 40 -14.58 -12.85 -9.37
CA ASP A 40 -15.48 -11.70 -9.52
C ASP A 40 -16.75 -11.86 -8.66
N THR A 41 -17.30 -13.08 -8.59
CA THR A 41 -18.48 -13.37 -7.76
C THR A 41 -18.17 -13.26 -6.27
N ILE A 42 -17.04 -13.78 -5.82
CA ILE A 42 -16.60 -13.70 -4.43
C ILE A 42 -16.34 -12.25 -4.02
N ASP A 43 -15.62 -11.49 -4.86
CA ASP A 43 -15.21 -10.11 -4.54
C ASP A 43 -16.39 -9.13 -4.61
N SER A 44 -17.38 -9.36 -5.47
CA SER A 44 -18.59 -8.52 -5.57
C SER A 44 -19.71 -8.90 -4.60
N GLY A 45 -19.73 -10.14 -4.11
CA GLY A 45 -20.72 -10.67 -3.19
C GLY A 45 -20.32 -10.53 -1.72
N ARG A 46 -21.30 -10.64 -0.82
CA ARG A 46 -21.04 -10.84 0.62
C ARG A 46 -21.57 -12.21 0.99
N PHE A 47 -20.67 -13.17 1.12
CA PHE A 47 -20.99 -14.54 1.49
C PHE A 47 -20.38 -14.86 2.85
N ASP A 48 -21.13 -15.63 3.67
CA ASP A 48 -20.67 -16.08 4.99
C ASP A 48 -19.90 -17.41 4.88
N LEU A 49 -20.23 -18.20 3.85
CA LEU A 49 -19.67 -19.53 3.63
C LEU A 49 -19.58 -19.87 2.14
N LEU A 50 -18.51 -20.56 1.76
CA LEU A 50 -18.28 -21.12 0.43
C LEU A 50 -18.27 -22.66 0.50
N LEU A 51 -19.13 -23.30 -0.29
CA LEU A 51 -19.01 -24.72 -0.65
C LEU A 51 -18.24 -24.80 -1.97
N LEU A 52 -17.09 -25.47 -1.96
CA LEU A 52 -16.14 -25.42 -3.06
C LEU A 52 -15.74 -26.81 -3.52
N ASP A 53 -15.95 -27.10 -4.78
CA ASP A 53 -15.33 -28.26 -5.42
C ASP A 53 -13.86 -27.99 -5.75
N MET A 54 -13.03 -29.03 -5.65
CA MET A 54 -11.59 -28.88 -5.90
C MET A 54 -11.22 -29.15 -7.34
N ASP A 55 -11.94 -30.04 -8.02
CA ASP A 55 -11.65 -30.51 -9.39
C ASP A 55 -12.53 -29.80 -10.41
N MET A 56 -12.20 -28.55 -10.71
CA MET A 56 -12.93 -27.74 -11.69
C MET A 56 -12.05 -27.35 -12.87
N PRO A 57 -12.60 -27.33 -14.10
CA PRO A 57 -11.87 -26.83 -15.27
C PRO A 57 -11.72 -25.31 -15.20
N GLY A 58 -10.59 -24.80 -15.67
CA GLY A 58 -10.32 -23.36 -15.70
C GLY A 58 -9.64 -22.87 -14.43
N VAL A 59 -10.41 -22.33 -13.49
CA VAL A 59 -9.90 -21.93 -12.14
C VAL A 59 -10.10 -23.11 -11.19
N THR A 60 -9.01 -23.58 -10.59
CA THR A 60 -9.03 -24.72 -9.69
C THR A 60 -9.57 -24.32 -8.30
N GLY A 61 -10.18 -25.27 -7.58
CA GLY A 61 -10.63 -25.01 -6.20
C GLY A 61 -9.49 -24.57 -5.27
N LYS A 62 -8.26 -25.01 -5.53
CA LYS A 62 -7.07 -24.57 -4.78
C LYS A 62 -6.80 -23.08 -4.96
N GLU A 63 -6.90 -22.56 -6.17
CA GLU A 63 -6.72 -21.12 -6.45
C GLU A 63 -7.82 -20.29 -5.82
N VAL A 64 -9.07 -20.78 -5.86
CA VAL A 64 -10.21 -20.13 -5.20
C VAL A 64 -10.01 -20.09 -3.68
N LEU A 65 -9.61 -21.19 -3.06
CA LEU A 65 -9.34 -21.27 -1.62
C LEU A 65 -8.24 -20.28 -1.21
N GLN A 66 -7.15 -20.20 -1.98
CA GLN A 66 -6.07 -19.24 -1.72
C GLN A 66 -6.53 -17.79 -1.84
N HIS A 67 -7.38 -17.49 -2.82
CA HIS A 67 -7.96 -16.16 -3.01
C HIS A 67 -8.82 -15.78 -1.80
N VAL A 68 -9.73 -16.65 -1.36
CA VAL A 68 -10.58 -16.42 -0.19
C VAL A 68 -9.75 -16.21 1.07
N GLN A 69 -8.74 -17.04 1.33
CA GLN A 69 -7.92 -16.92 2.52
C GLN A 69 -7.12 -15.60 2.57
N ARG A 70 -6.76 -15.04 1.41
CA ARG A 70 -6.04 -13.76 1.33
C ARG A 70 -6.95 -12.55 1.44
N ASN A 71 -8.08 -12.57 0.74
CA ASN A 71 -8.91 -11.38 0.53
C ASN A 71 -10.18 -11.37 1.41
N HIS A 72 -10.69 -12.56 1.77
CA HIS A 72 -11.93 -12.74 2.53
C HIS A 72 -11.74 -13.71 3.71
N PRO A 73 -10.80 -13.47 4.64
CA PRO A 73 -10.45 -14.40 5.72
C PRO A 73 -11.59 -14.64 6.72
N GLU A 74 -12.67 -13.88 6.64
CA GLU A 74 -13.89 -14.04 7.41
C GLU A 74 -14.86 -15.08 6.82
N MET A 75 -14.73 -15.42 5.53
CA MET A 75 -15.57 -16.40 4.84
C MET A 75 -15.06 -17.81 5.13
N GLU A 76 -15.88 -18.64 5.72
CA GLU A 76 -15.52 -20.04 5.95
C GLU A 76 -15.65 -20.85 4.65
N VAL A 77 -14.69 -21.74 4.40
CA VAL A 77 -14.69 -22.57 3.18
C VAL A 77 -14.82 -24.04 3.56
N VAL A 78 -15.84 -24.71 3.05
CA VAL A 78 -16.03 -26.16 3.14
C VAL A 78 -15.78 -26.78 1.78
N ILE A 79 -14.82 -27.68 1.71
CA ILE A 79 -14.42 -28.36 0.49
C ILE A 79 -15.35 -29.55 0.24
N ILE A 80 -15.75 -29.73 -1.02
CA ILE A 80 -16.45 -30.92 -1.50
C ILE A 80 -15.55 -31.61 -2.51
N THR A 81 -15.22 -32.88 -2.31
CA THR A 81 -14.28 -33.61 -3.14
C THR A 81 -14.74 -35.03 -3.47
N GLY A 82 -14.22 -35.62 -4.53
CA GLY A 82 -14.47 -37.02 -4.90
C GLY A 82 -13.88 -38.02 -3.89
N VAL A 83 -14.35 -39.27 -3.97
CA VAL A 83 -13.87 -40.34 -3.11
C VAL A 83 -12.41 -40.68 -3.40
N GLY A 84 -11.52 -40.61 -2.40
CA GLY A 84 -10.15 -41.13 -2.46
C GLY A 84 -9.03 -40.11 -2.29
N ASP A 85 -9.31 -38.81 -2.25
CA ASP A 85 -8.29 -37.76 -2.23
C ASP A 85 -7.97 -37.25 -0.81
N VAL A 86 -7.50 -38.17 0.06
CA VAL A 86 -7.11 -37.83 1.43
C VAL A 86 -5.95 -36.81 1.46
N GLU A 87 -5.05 -36.89 0.50
CA GLU A 87 -3.92 -35.97 0.41
C GLU A 87 -4.41 -34.53 0.12
N LEU A 88 -5.33 -34.39 -0.83
CA LEU A 88 -5.95 -33.11 -1.20
C LEU A 88 -6.76 -32.51 -0.03
N ALA A 89 -7.48 -33.36 0.71
CA ALA A 89 -8.22 -32.94 1.89
C ALA A 89 -7.28 -32.40 2.99
N VAL A 90 -6.17 -33.09 3.27
CA VAL A 90 -5.18 -32.66 4.26
C VAL A 90 -4.47 -31.37 3.80
N GLU A 91 -4.17 -31.23 2.51
CA GLU A 91 -3.58 -30.02 1.96
C GLU A 91 -4.54 -28.83 2.11
N SER A 92 -5.81 -29.02 1.76
CA SER A 92 -6.85 -27.99 1.87
C SER A 92 -7.06 -27.50 3.30
N MET A 93 -7.01 -28.41 4.26
CA MET A 93 -7.08 -28.06 5.69
C MET A 93 -5.86 -27.22 6.12
N LYS A 94 -4.65 -27.55 5.64
CA LYS A 94 -3.44 -26.76 5.91
C LYS A 94 -3.51 -25.36 5.26
N MET A 95 -4.21 -25.24 4.13
CA MET A 95 -4.43 -23.96 3.45
C MET A 95 -5.57 -23.13 4.07
N GLY A 96 -6.23 -23.61 5.11
CA GLY A 96 -7.21 -22.84 5.87
C GLY A 96 -8.68 -23.16 5.57
N ALA A 97 -8.99 -24.25 4.86
CA ALA A 97 -10.36 -24.73 4.77
C ALA A 97 -10.92 -25.07 6.16
N TYR A 98 -12.21 -24.84 6.37
CA TYR A 98 -12.88 -25.18 7.61
C TYR A 98 -13.03 -26.69 7.80
N ASP A 99 -13.53 -27.38 6.77
CA ASP A 99 -13.74 -28.83 6.75
C ASP A 99 -13.79 -29.32 5.31
N TYR A 100 -13.81 -30.64 5.13
CA TYR A 100 -14.01 -31.26 3.83
C TYR A 100 -15.09 -32.36 3.89
N LEU A 101 -15.80 -32.55 2.79
CA LEU A 101 -16.86 -33.55 2.62
C LEU A 101 -16.59 -34.34 1.35
N CYS A 102 -16.67 -35.69 1.45
CA CYS A 102 -16.49 -36.55 0.28
C CYS A 102 -17.83 -36.83 -0.41
N LYS A 103 -17.86 -36.70 -1.73
CA LYS A 103 -19.02 -37.10 -2.57
C LYS A 103 -19.15 -38.65 -2.57
N PRO A 104 -20.35 -39.25 -2.40
CA PRO A 104 -21.63 -38.59 -2.18
C PRO A 104 -21.76 -38.05 -0.75
N VAL A 105 -22.25 -36.83 -0.59
CA VAL A 105 -22.36 -36.13 0.70
C VAL A 105 -23.69 -36.50 1.34
N ASP A 106 -23.65 -36.91 2.61
CA ASP A 106 -24.85 -37.13 3.43
C ASP A 106 -25.43 -35.78 3.89
N ASP A 107 -26.74 -35.59 3.69
CA ASP A 107 -27.44 -34.34 3.97
C ASP A 107 -27.29 -33.89 5.43
N SER A 108 -27.37 -34.82 6.37
CA SER A 108 -27.26 -34.50 7.79
C SER A 108 -25.84 -34.08 8.16
N ARG A 109 -24.85 -34.70 7.55
CA ARG A 109 -23.45 -34.33 7.72
C ARG A 109 -23.14 -32.95 7.11
N LEU A 110 -23.65 -32.66 5.91
CA LEU A 110 -23.49 -31.35 5.28
C LEU A 110 -24.12 -30.28 6.17
N LEU A 111 -25.38 -30.40 6.55
CA LEU A 111 -26.05 -29.40 7.40
C LEU A 111 -25.32 -29.18 8.72
N THR A 112 -24.85 -30.25 9.36
CA THR A 112 -24.09 -30.14 10.61
C THR A 112 -22.79 -29.41 10.43
N THR A 113 -22.07 -29.66 9.31
CA THR A 113 -20.81 -28.97 8.99
C THR A 113 -21.04 -27.48 8.70
N LEU A 114 -22.09 -27.17 7.93
CA LEU A 114 -22.47 -25.77 7.65
C LEU A 114 -22.85 -25.02 8.93
N ASP A 115 -23.65 -25.60 9.79
CA ASP A 115 -24.05 -24.99 11.07
C ASP A 115 -22.84 -24.66 11.94
N ARG A 116 -21.89 -25.58 12.07
CA ARG A 116 -20.66 -25.37 12.84
C ARG A 116 -19.75 -24.32 12.20
N ALA A 117 -19.61 -24.33 10.87
CA ALA A 117 -18.80 -23.33 10.15
C ALA A 117 -19.38 -21.92 10.34
N LEU A 118 -20.70 -21.77 10.15
CA LEU A 118 -21.38 -20.49 10.32
C LEU A 118 -21.39 -20.01 11.78
N GLU A 119 -21.51 -20.93 12.74
CA GLU A 119 -21.39 -20.56 14.15
C GLU A 119 -19.98 -20.09 14.50
N ARG A 120 -18.94 -20.73 13.95
CA ARG A 120 -17.55 -20.28 14.10
C ARG A 120 -17.36 -18.88 13.50
N SER A 121 -17.88 -18.63 12.29
CA SER A 121 -17.86 -17.30 11.65
C SER A 121 -18.58 -16.27 12.52
N ARG A 122 -19.78 -16.60 13.04
CA ARG A 122 -20.53 -15.70 13.94
C ARG A 122 -19.78 -15.41 15.22
N LEU A 123 -19.24 -16.43 15.90
CA LEU A 123 -18.47 -16.25 17.15
C LEU A 123 -17.19 -15.45 16.92
N ARG A 124 -16.50 -15.65 15.78
CA ARG A 124 -15.38 -14.77 15.37
C ARG A 124 -15.86 -13.34 15.19
N GLY A 125 -16.94 -13.13 14.46
CA GLY A 125 -17.53 -11.81 14.26
C GLY A 125 -18.00 -11.16 15.57
N GLU A 126 -18.50 -11.91 16.54
CA GLU A 126 -18.86 -11.41 17.87
C GLU A 126 -17.61 -11.08 18.70
N ILE A 127 -16.59 -11.93 18.66
CA ILE A 127 -15.28 -11.66 19.28
C ILE A 127 -14.64 -10.44 18.63
N ASP A 128 -14.71 -10.32 17.31
CA ASP A 128 -14.20 -9.14 16.60
C ASP A 128 -15.04 -7.91 16.91
N LYS A 129 -16.37 -7.99 16.98
CA LYS A 129 -17.24 -6.90 17.45
C LYS A 129 -17.01 -6.52 18.92
N LEU A 130 -16.75 -7.49 19.80
CA LEU A 130 -16.36 -7.23 21.19
C LEU A 130 -14.94 -6.66 21.28
N ARG A 131 -14.03 -7.11 20.43
CA ARG A 131 -12.72 -6.53 20.21
C ARG A 131 -12.81 -5.17 19.52
N ASP A 132 -13.82 -4.96 18.68
CA ASP A 132 -14.10 -3.75 17.87
C ASP A 132 -14.85 -2.63 18.61
N ARG A 133 -15.38 -2.87 19.80
CA ARG A 133 -15.69 -1.83 20.78
C ARG A 133 -14.42 -1.16 21.32
N ILE A 134 -13.32 -1.38 20.61
CA ILE A 134 -12.05 -0.75 20.79
C ILE A 134 -12.00 0.48 19.88
N SER A 135 -12.70 1.49 20.32
CA SER A 135 -12.40 2.88 20.05
C SER A 135 -11.07 3.27 20.74
N LEU A 136 -10.55 4.44 20.49
CA LEU A 136 -9.50 5.04 21.35
C LEU A 136 -9.84 4.87 22.86
N GLU A 137 -11.11 4.66 23.19
CA GLU A 137 -11.62 4.36 24.54
C GLU A 137 -11.06 3.08 25.17
N GLY A 138 -10.58 2.13 24.40
CA GLY A 138 -9.94 0.90 24.89
C GLY A 138 -8.43 0.99 25.10
N LEU A 139 -7.78 2.12 24.76
CA LEU A 139 -6.38 2.37 25.09
C LEU A 139 -6.27 2.81 26.55
N ARG A 140 -5.28 2.28 27.27
CA ARG A 140 -5.01 2.63 28.67
C ARG A 140 -4.50 4.07 28.82
N HIS A 141 -3.71 4.54 27.83
CA HIS A 141 -3.02 5.82 27.80
C HIS A 141 -3.51 6.72 26.67
N LYS A 142 -4.82 6.92 26.55
CA LYS A 142 -5.46 7.74 25.50
C LYS A 142 -4.84 9.11 25.32
N GLU A 143 -4.56 9.74 26.45
CA GLU A 143 -4.03 11.11 26.50
C GLU A 143 -2.72 11.25 25.73
N GLU A 144 -1.91 10.18 25.76
CA GLU A 144 -0.60 10.16 25.12
C GLU A 144 -0.69 9.99 23.59
N PHE A 145 -1.86 9.57 23.11
CA PHE A 145 -2.18 9.46 21.68
C PHE A 145 -3.00 10.63 21.12
N ARG A 146 -3.22 11.71 21.89
CA ARG A 146 -4.05 12.86 21.47
C ARG A 146 -3.68 13.47 20.12
N GLY A 147 -2.42 13.38 19.71
CA GLY A 147 -1.97 13.84 18.40
C GLY A 147 -2.19 12.84 17.26
N ILE A 148 -2.72 11.64 17.56
CA ILE A 148 -2.93 10.58 16.59
C ILE A 148 -4.44 10.35 16.47
N LEU A 149 -5.02 10.89 15.40
CA LEU A 149 -6.44 10.75 15.12
C LEU A 149 -6.65 9.56 14.17
N THR A 150 -7.49 8.62 14.59
CA THR A 150 -7.87 7.47 13.79
C THR A 150 -9.17 6.85 14.28
N GLN A 151 -9.93 6.33 13.35
CA GLN A 151 -11.04 5.40 13.57
C GLN A 151 -10.80 4.05 12.88
N ASP A 152 -9.63 3.90 12.21
CA ASP A 152 -9.25 2.65 11.55
C ASP A 152 -8.88 1.57 12.57
N ARG A 153 -9.53 0.42 12.45
CA ARG A 153 -9.38 -0.70 13.38
C ARG A 153 -8.00 -1.34 13.38
N LYS A 154 -7.37 -1.45 12.18
CA LYS A 154 -6.03 -2.03 12.04
C LYS A 154 -5.01 -1.12 12.70
N PHE A 155 -5.16 0.18 12.49
CA PHE A 155 -4.27 1.17 13.09
C PHE A 155 -4.44 1.26 14.62
N LEU A 156 -5.67 1.17 15.14
CA LEU A 156 -5.92 1.07 16.59
C LEU A 156 -5.27 -0.17 17.24
N ARG A 157 -5.22 -1.30 16.54
CA ARG A 157 -4.46 -2.49 17.00
C ARG A 157 -2.95 -2.20 17.07
N SER A 158 -2.42 -1.46 16.11
CA SER A 158 -1.01 -1.02 16.15
C SER A 158 -0.75 -0.11 17.35
N LEU A 159 -1.66 0.82 17.69
CA LEU A 159 -1.52 1.69 18.87
C LEU A 159 -1.54 0.90 20.20
N ARG A 160 -2.31 -0.19 20.29
CA ARG A 160 -2.23 -1.09 21.46
C ARG A 160 -0.89 -1.80 21.58
N LYS A 161 -0.34 -2.24 20.46
CA LYS A 161 1.01 -2.82 20.44
C LYS A 161 2.04 -1.78 20.89
N VAL A 162 1.83 -0.49 20.56
CA VAL A 162 2.65 0.62 21.05
C VAL A 162 2.62 0.70 22.58
N GLU A 163 1.45 0.61 23.24
CA GLU A 163 1.35 0.61 24.70
C GLU A 163 2.17 -0.51 25.35
N GLN A 164 2.03 -1.74 24.82
CA GLN A 164 2.78 -2.91 25.32
C GLN A 164 4.30 -2.74 25.14
N ILE A 165 4.72 -2.23 23.98
CA ILE A 165 6.14 -2.01 23.67
C ILE A 165 6.71 -0.87 24.52
N ALA A 166 5.91 0.15 24.83
CA ALA A 166 6.34 1.29 25.64
C ALA A 166 6.80 0.89 27.05
N GLU A 167 6.16 -0.13 27.65
CA GLU A 167 6.51 -0.65 28.98
C GLU A 167 7.86 -1.40 29.00
N SER A 168 8.40 -1.80 27.87
CA SER A 168 9.69 -2.47 27.74
C SER A 168 10.82 -1.47 27.51
N ASP A 169 12.08 -1.88 27.77
CA ASP A 169 13.29 -1.11 27.40
C ASP A 169 13.90 -1.58 26.07
N ASN A 170 13.22 -2.46 25.33
CA ASN A 170 13.68 -2.92 24.03
C ASN A 170 13.71 -1.80 23.00
N ASN A 171 14.64 -1.91 22.05
CA ASN A 171 14.66 -1.06 20.87
C ASN A 171 13.42 -1.29 20.00
N VAL A 172 13.00 -0.25 19.31
CA VAL A 172 11.77 -0.25 18.49
C VAL A 172 12.08 0.22 17.08
N LEU A 173 11.62 -0.53 16.09
CA LEU A 173 11.64 -0.13 14.69
C LEU A 173 10.22 0.23 14.25
N ILE A 174 10.01 1.50 13.87
CA ILE A 174 8.75 1.99 13.31
C ILE A 174 8.93 2.12 11.79
N TRP A 175 8.18 1.35 11.02
CA TRP A 175 8.29 1.40 9.57
C TRP A 175 6.96 1.75 8.91
N GLY A 176 7.04 2.43 7.78
CA GLY A 176 5.90 2.91 7.00
C GLY A 176 6.27 4.12 6.18
N GLU A 177 5.42 4.49 5.27
CA GLU A 177 5.64 5.59 4.33
C GLU A 177 5.89 6.93 5.02
N SER A 178 6.48 7.88 4.29
CA SER A 178 6.65 9.25 4.79
C SER A 178 5.28 9.90 5.06
N GLY A 179 5.21 10.70 6.12
CA GLY A 179 3.98 11.42 6.47
C GLY A 179 2.89 10.59 7.17
N THR A 180 3.16 9.31 7.57
CA THR A 180 2.20 8.46 8.30
C THR A 180 2.10 8.75 9.80
N GLY A 181 3.00 9.57 10.36
CA GLY A 181 3.00 9.94 11.79
C GLY A 181 3.96 9.12 12.66
N LYS A 182 5.04 8.54 12.11
CA LYS A 182 6.02 7.73 12.84
C LYS A 182 6.60 8.43 14.07
N GLU A 183 6.92 9.72 13.98
CA GLU A 183 7.42 10.51 15.10
C GLU A 183 6.40 10.64 16.23
N LEU A 184 5.11 10.82 15.91
CA LEU A 184 4.04 10.90 16.92
C LEU A 184 3.97 9.61 17.75
N VAL A 185 4.14 8.46 17.09
CA VAL A 185 4.19 7.15 17.76
C VAL A 185 5.44 7.04 18.64
N ALA A 186 6.62 7.47 18.15
CA ALA A 186 7.84 7.47 18.96
C ALA A 186 7.69 8.34 20.22
N ARG A 187 7.07 9.52 20.10
CA ARG A 187 6.76 10.40 21.25
C ARG A 187 5.74 9.79 22.21
N ALA A 188 4.74 9.05 21.68
CA ALA A 188 3.79 8.33 22.53
C ALA A 188 4.51 7.21 23.32
N ILE A 189 5.41 6.44 22.68
CA ILE A 189 6.24 5.43 23.38
C ILE A 189 7.05 6.05 24.51
N HIS A 190 7.62 7.23 24.29
CA HIS A 190 8.36 7.95 25.35
C HIS A 190 7.45 8.31 26.51
N ARG A 191 6.32 8.98 26.25
CA ARG A 191 5.38 9.47 27.27
C ARG A 191 4.75 8.35 28.13
N ILE A 192 4.48 7.19 27.49
CA ILE A 192 3.91 6.02 28.18
C ILE A 192 5.00 5.24 28.93
N GLY A 193 6.23 5.25 28.41
CA GLY A 193 7.31 4.38 28.84
C GLY A 193 7.93 4.75 30.21
N LYS A 194 8.82 3.87 30.69
CA LYS A 194 9.55 4.05 31.96
C LYS A 194 10.48 5.26 31.95
N ARG A 195 10.88 5.74 30.77
CA ARG A 195 11.79 6.89 30.57
C ARG A 195 11.05 8.19 30.26
N ARG A 196 9.75 8.31 30.58
CA ARG A 196 8.90 9.46 30.26
C ARG A 196 9.42 10.79 30.81
N ASP A 197 10.10 10.76 31.98
CA ASP A 197 10.66 11.93 32.67
C ASP A 197 12.14 12.14 32.30
N LYS A 198 12.67 11.39 31.33
CA LYS A 198 14.04 11.44 30.82
C LYS A 198 14.09 12.13 29.46
N PRO A 199 15.28 12.52 28.99
CA PRO A 199 15.42 13.17 27.69
C PRO A 199 14.83 12.35 26.52
N PHE A 200 14.19 13.05 25.60
CA PHE A 200 13.80 12.53 24.29
C PHE A 200 14.51 13.34 23.21
N VAL A 201 15.58 12.79 22.66
CA VAL A 201 16.37 13.43 21.62
C VAL A 201 16.00 12.84 20.26
N ALA A 202 15.53 13.69 19.34
CA ALA A 202 15.15 13.29 17.99
C ALA A 202 16.15 13.81 16.96
N VAL A 203 16.56 12.96 16.04
CA VAL A 203 17.44 13.31 14.94
C VAL A 203 16.99 12.60 13.67
N ASN A 204 16.96 13.33 12.56
CA ASN A 204 16.73 12.74 11.24
C ASN A 204 18.07 12.43 10.58
N ALA A 205 18.28 11.17 10.20
CA ALA A 205 19.52 10.67 9.63
C ALA A 205 19.80 11.24 8.24
N GLY A 206 18.75 11.62 7.49
CA GLY A 206 18.86 12.21 6.16
C GLY A 206 19.20 13.71 6.12
N THR A 207 19.18 14.39 7.27
CA THR A 207 19.32 15.87 7.30
C THR A 207 20.75 16.33 7.09
N PHE A 208 21.76 15.54 7.46
CA PHE A 208 23.15 15.92 7.48
C PHE A 208 24.00 15.07 6.53
N ALA A 209 25.03 15.68 5.93
CA ALA A 209 26.10 14.90 5.32
C ALA A 209 26.77 14.00 6.39
N SER A 210 27.20 12.80 6.00
CA SER A 210 27.67 11.72 6.91
C SER A 210 28.74 12.17 7.93
N ALA A 211 29.70 12.99 7.49
CA ALA A 211 30.75 13.50 8.36
C ALA A 211 30.20 14.43 9.45
N LEU A 212 29.24 15.31 9.09
CA LEU A 212 28.60 16.23 10.01
C LEU A 212 27.65 15.45 10.94
N PHE A 213 26.90 14.48 10.41
CA PHE A 213 26.06 13.61 11.21
C PHE A 213 26.87 12.87 12.29
N SER A 214 28.03 12.29 11.90
CA SER A 214 28.91 11.62 12.87
C SER A 214 29.39 12.57 13.98
N SER A 215 29.69 13.81 13.65
CA SER A 215 30.14 14.83 14.61
C SER A 215 29.03 15.26 15.56
N GLU A 216 27.80 15.49 15.05
CA GLU A 216 26.65 15.84 15.88
C GLU A 216 26.19 14.66 16.75
N PHE A 217 26.20 13.46 16.18
CA PHE A 217 25.68 12.26 16.81
C PHE A 217 26.58 11.70 17.92
N PHE A 218 27.90 11.51 17.62
CA PHE A 218 28.87 10.96 18.58
C PHE A 218 29.63 12.03 19.37
N GLY A 219 29.54 13.31 18.94
CA GLY A 219 30.38 14.39 19.45
C GLY A 219 31.81 14.35 18.91
N HIS A 220 32.57 15.39 19.21
CA HIS A 220 33.99 15.47 18.82
C HIS A 220 34.85 16.12 19.91
N ASP A 221 36.10 15.73 19.98
CA ASP A 221 37.11 16.40 20.78
C ASP A 221 37.80 17.52 19.97
N LYS A 222 38.41 18.47 20.66
CA LYS A 222 39.13 19.57 20.01
C LYS A 222 40.21 19.03 19.07
N GLY A 223 40.21 19.52 17.82
CA GLY A 223 41.19 19.11 16.80
C GLY A 223 40.81 17.83 16.03
N ALA A 224 39.62 17.28 16.21
CA ALA A 224 39.17 16.06 15.55
C ALA A 224 39.10 16.18 14.00
N PHE A 225 38.87 17.40 13.51
CA PHE A 225 38.85 17.74 12.08
C PHE A 225 39.13 19.24 11.87
N THR A 226 39.35 19.67 10.61
CA THR A 226 39.56 21.08 10.29
C THR A 226 38.31 21.89 10.60
N GLY A 227 38.36 22.73 11.66
CA GLY A 227 37.25 23.52 12.15
C GLY A 227 36.77 23.10 13.57
N ALA A 228 37.23 21.98 14.12
CA ALA A 228 36.95 21.55 15.50
C ALA A 228 37.72 22.38 16.54
N ALA A 229 37.37 23.65 16.68
CA ALA A 229 38.05 24.61 17.58
C ALA A 229 37.82 24.26 19.06
N GLN A 230 36.70 23.66 19.42
CA GLN A 230 36.30 23.25 20.77
C GLN A 230 35.74 21.82 20.73
N ALA A 231 35.74 21.14 21.87
CA ALA A 231 35.05 19.86 22.02
C ALA A 231 33.53 20.10 22.12
N LYS A 232 32.74 19.19 21.50
CA LYS A 232 31.27 19.23 21.54
C LYS A 232 30.72 17.86 21.97
N ALA A 233 29.75 17.87 22.89
CA ALA A 233 28.99 16.69 23.24
C ALA A 233 28.12 16.25 22.05
N GLY A 234 27.90 14.94 21.91
CA GLY A 234 27.03 14.38 20.88
C GLY A 234 25.62 14.14 21.38
N LEU A 235 24.69 13.94 20.43
CA LEU A 235 23.28 13.63 20.72
C LEU A 235 23.10 12.37 21.58
N ILE A 236 24.02 11.41 21.49
CA ILE A 236 24.04 10.21 22.36
C ILE A 236 24.23 10.62 23.82
N GLU A 237 25.11 11.61 24.11
CA GLU A 237 25.34 12.11 25.49
C GLU A 237 24.13 12.91 25.98
N GLU A 238 23.48 13.66 25.11
CA GLU A 238 22.27 14.41 25.44
C GLU A 238 21.08 13.49 25.74
N ALA A 239 21.03 12.30 25.10
CA ALA A 239 19.98 11.32 25.27
C ALA A 239 20.26 10.34 26.43
N ASP A 240 21.38 10.48 27.17
CA ASP A 240 21.78 9.52 28.19
C ASP A 240 20.72 9.34 29.29
N GLY A 241 20.44 8.12 29.66
CA GLY A 241 19.33 7.72 30.53
C GLY A 241 17.93 7.82 29.91
N GLY A 242 17.81 8.36 28.68
CA GLY A 242 16.57 8.66 27.98
C GLY A 242 16.31 7.84 26.73
N ILE A 243 15.70 8.49 25.74
CA ILE A 243 15.36 7.90 24.43
C ILE A 243 16.02 8.71 23.33
N LEU A 244 16.67 8.01 22.39
CA LEU A 244 17.18 8.57 21.15
C LEU A 244 16.29 8.09 19.99
N PHE A 245 15.59 8.99 19.35
CA PHE A 245 14.76 8.73 18.17
C PHE A 245 15.53 9.02 16.90
N LEU A 246 15.75 8.00 16.09
CA LEU A 246 16.45 8.05 14.82
C LEU A 246 15.44 7.98 13.67
N ASP A 247 15.07 9.11 13.10
CA ASP A 247 14.20 9.13 11.92
C ASP A 247 15.02 8.86 10.65
N GLU A 248 14.43 8.14 9.71
CA GLU A 248 15.02 7.74 8.44
C GLU A 248 16.34 6.96 8.59
N ILE A 249 16.38 5.97 9.50
CA ILE A 249 17.57 5.16 9.81
C ILE A 249 18.20 4.50 8.56
N GLY A 250 17.40 4.22 7.53
CA GLY A 250 17.84 3.67 6.25
C GLY A 250 18.70 4.63 5.40
N GLU A 251 18.85 5.90 5.81
CA GLU A 251 19.72 6.88 5.15
C GLU A 251 21.14 6.89 5.72
N LEU A 252 21.39 6.20 6.83
CA LEU A 252 22.71 6.14 7.44
C LEU A 252 23.72 5.43 6.56
N GLU A 253 24.89 6.00 6.41
CA GLU A 253 26.02 5.34 5.73
C GLU A 253 26.61 4.19 6.59
N LEU A 254 27.18 3.18 5.94
CA LEU A 254 27.75 1.97 6.58
C LEU A 254 28.75 2.27 7.71
N PRO A 255 29.65 3.27 7.62
CA PRO A 255 30.55 3.61 8.73
C PRO A 255 29.82 4.07 9.99
N VAL A 256 28.71 4.82 9.83
CA VAL A 256 27.89 5.27 10.96
C VAL A 256 27.09 4.12 11.55
N GLN A 257 26.53 3.25 10.70
CA GLN A 257 25.83 2.04 11.11
C GLN A 257 26.72 1.15 12.00
N SER A 258 28.01 1.01 11.65
CA SER A 258 28.97 0.21 12.43
C SER A 258 29.23 0.79 13.82
N LYS A 259 29.28 2.13 13.95
CA LYS A 259 29.42 2.81 15.24
C LYS A 259 28.14 2.71 16.07
N LEU A 260 26.99 2.88 15.46
CA LEU A 260 25.67 2.74 16.12
C LEU A 260 25.46 1.32 16.66
N LEU A 261 25.95 0.30 15.95
CA LEU A 261 25.86 -1.08 16.41
C LEU A 261 26.59 -1.28 17.75
N ARG A 262 27.76 -0.64 17.97
CA ARG A 262 28.47 -0.70 19.25
C ARG A 262 27.65 -0.09 20.40
N VAL A 263 27.01 1.03 20.15
CA VAL A 263 26.09 1.66 21.13
C VAL A 263 24.96 0.69 21.50
N LEU A 264 24.38 0.01 20.51
CA LEU A 264 23.27 -0.95 20.72
C LEU A 264 23.70 -2.25 21.41
N GLN A 265 24.97 -2.63 21.32
CA GLN A 265 25.48 -3.88 21.91
C GLN A 265 25.99 -3.70 23.34
N GLY A 266 26.77 -2.66 23.59
CA GLY A 266 27.43 -2.44 24.87
C GLY A 266 27.17 -1.08 25.51
N GLY A 267 26.43 -0.18 24.84
CA GLY A 267 26.30 1.21 25.28
C GLY A 267 27.58 2.04 25.06
N GLU A 268 28.57 1.48 24.36
CA GLU A 268 29.90 2.07 24.21
C GLU A 268 30.04 2.85 22.91
N TYR A 269 30.70 4.02 22.98
CA TYR A 269 31.01 4.84 21.82
C TYR A 269 32.27 5.69 22.04
N PHE A 270 32.76 6.29 20.97
CA PHE A 270 33.90 7.21 20.97
C PHE A 270 33.50 8.52 20.31
N ARG A 271 33.93 9.65 20.89
CA ARG A 271 33.87 10.92 20.18
C ARG A 271 34.82 10.92 18.99
N LEU A 272 34.52 11.70 17.97
CA LEU A 272 35.43 11.87 16.85
C LEU A 272 36.77 12.45 17.32
N GLY A 273 37.86 11.88 16.84
CA GLY A 273 39.22 12.28 17.26
C GLY A 273 39.65 11.79 18.63
N SER A 274 38.83 10.99 19.34
CA SER A 274 39.11 10.46 20.66
C SER A 274 39.34 8.94 20.65
N THR A 275 40.25 8.48 21.47
CA THR A 275 40.45 7.06 21.77
C THR A 275 39.83 6.67 23.12
N ARG A 276 39.26 7.64 23.83
CA ARG A 276 38.61 7.41 25.14
C ARG A 276 37.24 6.86 24.93
N GLU A 277 36.99 5.66 25.45
CA GLU A 277 35.69 5.03 25.48
C GLU A 277 34.73 5.76 26.43
N ARG A 278 33.46 5.86 26.04
CA ARG A 278 32.36 6.44 26.82
C ARG A 278 31.19 5.47 26.83
N GLY A 279 30.51 5.40 27.94
CA GLY A 279 29.27 4.65 28.07
C GLY A 279 28.04 5.54 27.96
N SER A 280 26.93 5.00 27.47
CA SER A 280 25.62 5.65 27.46
C SER A 280 24.52 4.60 27.66
N ASP A 281 23.55 4.91 28.53
CA ASP A 281 22.33 4.13 28.71
C ASP A 281 21.18 4.77 27.93
N VAL A 282 21.13 4.50 26.64
CA VAL A 282 20.10 5.06 25.75
C VAL A 282 19.21 3.97 25.15
N ARG A 283 17.89 4.15 25.21
CA ARG A 283 16.93 3.35 24.44
C ARG A 283 16.79 3.93 23.07
N ILE A 284 16.91 3.11 22.02
CA ILE A 284 16.79 3.57 20.64
C ILE A 284 15.40 3.23 20.07
N ILE A 285 14.77 4.24 19.50
CA ILE A 285 13.59 4.11 18.64
C ILE A 285 14.03 4.56 17.25
N ALA A 286 13.97 3.67 16.27
CA ALA A 286 14.32 3.99 14.89
C ALA A 286 13.08 4.03 14.01
N SER A 287 13.07 4.89 12.99
CA SER A 287 12.01 4.90 11.99
C SER A 287 12.60 4.85 10.57
N THR A 288 11.83 4.28 9.64
CA THR A 288 12.21 4.21 8.23
C THR A 288 10.99 4.14 7.32
N ASN A 289 11.14 4.67 6.11
CA ASN A 289 10.23 4.47 4.98
C ASN A 289 10.78 3.48 3.95
N LYS A 290 12.06 3.05 4.10
CA LYS A 290 12.71 2.09 3.21
C LYS A 290 12.45 0.65 3.65
N ASP A 291 12.44 -0.25 2.70
CA ASP A 291 12.53 -1.69 2.95
C ASP A 291 13.97 -2.03 3.32
N LEU A 292 14.23 -2.20 4.63
CA LEU A 292 15.58 -2.49 5.14
C LEU A 292 16.07 -3.87 4.72
N GLU A 293 15.21 -4.83 4.42
CA GLU A 293 15.63 -6.15 3.93
C GLU A 293 16.16 -6.02 2.50
N ALA A 294 15.50 -5.26 1.64
CA ALA A 294 16.02 -4.93 0.32
C ALA A 294 17.32 -4.10 0.39
N GLU A 295 17.45 -3.18 1.35
CA GLU A 295 18.69 -2.42 1.58
C GLU A 295 19.86 -3.31 2.02
N ILE A 296 19.58 -4.36 2.80
CA ILE A 296 20.57 -5.38 3.22
C ILE A 296 21.05 -6.20 2.02
N GLU A 297 20.14 -6.64 1.16
CA GLU A 297 20.50 -7.40 -0.05
C GLU A 297 21.37 -6.58 -1.00
N GLN A 298 21.13 -5.27 -1.08
CA GLN A 298 21.92 -4.34 -1.89
C GLN A 298 23.22 -3.85 -1.20
N GLY A 299 23.51 -4.34 0.02
CA GLY A 299 24.70 -4.00 0.76
C GLY A 299 24.73 -2.56 1.30
N ARG A 300 23.61 -1.84 1.35
CA ARG A 300 23.51 -0.48 1.88
C ARG A 300 23.15 -0.43 3.36
N PHE A 301 22.58 -1.51 3.91
CA PHE A 301 22.28 -1.63 5.33
C PHE A 301 22.87 -2.90 5.92
N ARG A 302 23.36 -2.84 7.15
CA ARG A 302 23.98 -3.99 7.82
C ARG A 302 22.91 -4.90 8.44
N ARG A 303 23.04 -6.19 8.20
CA ARG A 303 22.13 -7.22 8.75
C ARG A 303 22.20 -7.31 10.28
N ASP A 304 23.39 -7.17 10.87
CA ASP A 304 23.58 -7.21 12.32
C ASP A 304 22.90 -6.03 13.04
N LEU A 305 22.97 -4.84 12.46
CA LEU A 305 22.27 -3.65 12.96
C LEU A 305 20.75 -3.83 12.87
N TYR A 306 20.24 -4.35 11.75
CA TYR A 306 18.81 -4.62 11.56
C TYR A 306 18.24 -5.49 12.68
N TYR A 307 18.88 -6.63 13.00
CA TYR A 307 18.38 -7.50 14.07
C TYR A 307 18.46 -6.88 15.47
N ARG A 308 19.37 -5.96 15.72
CA ARG A 308 19.43 -5.23 17.00
C ARG A 308 18.39 -4.13 17.12
N LEU A 309 17.96 -3.54 16.02
CA LEU A 309 16.90 -2.52 15.98
C LEU A 309 15.51 -3.17 15.97
N ASN A 310 15.34 -4.26 15.23
CA ASN A 310 14.05 -4.91 14.98
C ASN A 310 13.67 -5.95 16.07
N ILE A 311 13.91 -5.64 17.35
CA ILE A 311 13.44 -6.46 18.47
C ILE A 311 11.93 -6.31 18.63
N SER A 312 11.42 -5.10 18.47
CA SER A 312 10.00 -4.78 18.43
C SER A 312 9.70 -3.93 17.20
N SER A 313 8.73 -4.34 16.39
CA SER A 313 8.37 -3.61 15.17
C SER A 313 6.93 -3.11 15.20
N ILE A 314 6.74 -1.90 14.66
CA ILE A 314 5.45 -1.24 14.50
C ILE A 314 5.30 -0.83 13.04
N TYR A 315 4.26 -1.31 12.38
CA TYR A 315 3.89 -0.88 11.03
C TYR A 315 2.89 0.26 11.08
N MET A 316 3.16 1.30 10.33
CA MET A 316 2.30 2.47 10.14
C MET A 316 1.63 2.37 8.77
N SER A 317 0.35 1.98 8.76
CA SER A 317 -0.41 1.89 7.51
C SER A 317 -0.53 3.24 6.81
N PRO A 318 -0.37 3.29 5.48
CA PRO A 318 -0.57 4.50 4.70
C PRO A 318 -2.04 4.94 4.72
N LEU A 319 -2.29 6.22 4.45
CA LEU A 319 -3.62 6.83 4.56
C LEU A 319 -4.63 6.18 3.58
N ARG A 320 -4.18 5.74 2.40
CA ARG A 320 -5.03 5.02 1.43
C ARG A 320 -5.59 3.68 1.93
N GLU A 321 -4.94 3.05 2.93
CA GLU A 321 -5.44 1.82 3.57
C GLU A 321 -6.41 2.09 4.72
N ARG A 322 -6.54 3.35 5.16
CA ARG A 322 -7.43 3.79 6.23
C ARG A 322 -8.30 4.98 5.79
N LYS A 323 -9.03 4.76 4.71
CA LYS A 323 -9.85 5.80 4.06
C LYS A 323 -10.86 6.48 5.01
N GLY A 324 -11.39 5.75 5.99
CA GLY A 324 -12.26 6.34 7.01
C GLY A 324 -11.60 7.44 7.85
N ASP A 325 -10.27 7.47 7.91
CA ASP A 325 -9.55 8.54 8.63
C ASP A 325 -9.46 9.84 7.83
N VAL A 326 -9.70 9.82 6.50
CA VAL A 326 -9.57 11.01 5.64
C VAL A 326 -10.54 12.10 6.08
N GLU A 327 -11.82 11.78 6.24
CA GLU A 327 -12.86 12.70 6.70
C GLU A 327 -12.53 13.25 8.09
N LEU A 328 -12.18 12.37 9.03
CA LEU A 328 -11.83 12.74 10.41
C LEU A 328 -10.64 13.73 10.44
N LEU A 329 -9.58 13.41 9.71
CA LEU A 329 -8.37 14.23 9.64
C LEU A 329 -8.61 15.54 8.88
N ALA A 330 -9.39 15.52 7.79
CA ALA A 330 -9.71 16.71 7.02
C ALA A 330 -10.48 17.74 7.87
N HIS A 331 -11.48 17.30 8.63
CA HIS A 331 -12.21 18.18 9.55
C HIS A 331 -11.31 18.71 10.66
N HIS A 332 -10.45 17.88 11.26
CA HIS A 332 -9.50 18.33 12.27
C HIS A 332 -8.53 19.40 11.74
N PHE A 333 -7.94 19.16 10.57
CA PHE A 333 -7.02 20.14 9.97
C PHE A 333 -7.75 21.41 9.52
N LEU A 334 -9.00 21.29 9.05
CA LEU A 334 -9.83 22.45 8.75
C LEU A 334 -9.99 23.34 9.97
N GLU A 335 -10.44 22.77 11.09
CA GLU A 335 -10.65 23.53 12.34
C GLU A 335 -9.34 24.19 12.81
N MET A 336 -8.24 23.44 12.81
CA MET A 336 -6.94 23.93 13.21
C MET A 336 -6.46 25.09 12.33
N HIS A 337 -6.50 24.94 10.99
CA HIS A 337 -6.00 25.96 10.07
C HIS A 337 -6.95 27.14 9.90
N ALA A 338 -8.28 26.95 10.00
CA ALA A 338 -9.25 28.03 10.02
C ALA A 338 -9.03 28.95 11.23
N LYS A 339 -8.79 28.36 12.41
CA LYS A 339 -8.46 29.10 13.64
C LYS A 339 -7.11 29.82 13.53
N LEU A 340 -6.08 29.17 12.99
CA LEU A 340 -4.75 29.79 12.81
C LEU A 340 -4.77 30.98 11.84
N ASN A 341 -5.64 30.97 10.84
CA ASN A 341 -5.74 32.02 9.83
C ASN A 341 -6.88 33.01 10.10
N ASP A 342 -7.57 32.88 11.24
CA ASP A 342 -8.72 33.71 11.62
C ASP A 342 -9.82 33.76 10.54
N LYS A 343 -10.09 32.59 9.93
CA LYS A 343 -11.10 32.45 8.85
C LYS A 343 -12.37 31.78 9.35
N PRO A 344 -13.56 32.28 8.97
CA PRO A 344 -14.84 31.72 9.41
C PRO A 344 -15.27 30.50 8.57
N ILE A 345 -14.36 29.60 8.26
CA ILE A 345 -14.63 28.40 7.47
C ILE A 345 -15.07 27.29 8.43
N ALA A 346 -16.28 26.81 8.29
CA ALA A 346 -16.89 25.87 9.22
C ALA A 346 -17.15 24.46 8.62
N GLY A 347 -16.88 24.25 7.32
CA GLY A 347 -17.17 22.96 6.69
C GLY A 347 -16.41 22.73 5.40
N ILE A 348 -16.52 21.51 4.91
CA ILE A 348 -16.01 21.03 3.62
C ILE A 348 -17.22 20.63 2.79
N SER A 349 -17.28 21.04 1.52
CA SER A 349 -18.39 20.66 0.64
C SER A 349 -18.31 19.18 0.26
N ASP A 350 -19.46 18.55 -0.02
CA ASP A 350 -19.55 17.12 -0.33
C ASP A 350 -18.72 16.72 -1.55
N ASP A 351 -18.66 17.60 -2.56
CA ASP A 351 -17.85 17.40 -3.75
C ASP A 351 -16.34 17.45 -3.46
N VAL A 352 -15.91 18.30 -2.53
CA VAL A 352 -14.52 18.34 -2.03
C VAL A 352 -14.22 17.12 -1.20
N MET A 353 -15.11 16.70 -0.30
CA MET A 353 -14.92 15.50 0.51
C MET A 353 -14.77 14.26 -0.35
N SER A 354 -15.64 14.10 -1.37
CA SER A 354 -15.55 12.99 -2.33
C SER A 354 -14.21 12.96 -3.08
N LEU A 355 -13.65 14.13 -3.44
CA LEU A 355 -12.33 14.22 -4.05
C LEU A 355 -11.20 13.82 -3.07
N LEU A 356 -11.32 14.25 -1.81
CA LEU A 356 -10.34 13.89 -0.77
C LEU A 356 -10.34 12.39 -0.49
N GLU A 357 -11.50 11.74 -0.42
CA GLU A 357 -11.61 10.29 -0.19
C GLU A 357 -11.12 9.44 -1.36
N ALA A 358 -11.23 9.95 -2.57
CA ALA A 358 -10.80 9.26 -3.78
C ALA A 358 -9.28 9.33 -4.04
N TYR A 359 -8.55 10.22 -3.37
CA TYR A 359 -7.13 10.42 -3.58
C TYR A 359 -6.26 9.46 -2.76
N ASP A 360 -5.11 9.03 -3.29
CA ASP A 360 -4.26 7.97 -2.68
C ASP A 360 -3.21 8.50 -1.68
N TYR A 361 -3.00 9.81 -1.61
CA TYR A 361 -2.07 10.45 -0.66
C TYR A 361 -0.66 9.86 -0.63
N PRO A 362 0.18 10.01 -1.66
CA PRO A 362 1.57 9.56 -1.62
C PRO A 362 2.38 10.20 -0.46
N GLY A 363 2.02 11.39 -0.02
CA GLY A 363 2.58 12.05 1.18
C GLY A 363 1.78 11.81 2.47
N ASN A 364 0.78 10.91 2.44
CA ASN A 364 -0.03 10.50 3.59
C ASN A 364 -0.68 11.67 4.35
N VAL A 365 -0.68 11.62 5.69
CA VAL A 365 -1.33 12.63 6.55
C VAL A 365 -0.70 14.01 6.37
N ARG A 366 0.62 14.08 6.16
CA ARG A 366 1.31 15.36 5.91
C ARG A 366 0.83 16.04 4.62
N GLU A 367 0.55 15.26 3.59
CA GLU A 367 0.00 15.80 2.33
C GLU A 367 -1.45 16.27 2.50
N LEU A 368 -2.30 15.49 3.18
CA LEU A 368 -3.66 15.90 3.50
C LEU A 368 -3.68 17.20 4.30
N GLU A 369 -2.83 17.31 5.33
CA GLU A 369 -2.68 18.54 6.12
C GLU A 369 -2.32 19.74 5.24
N ASN A 370 -1.32 19.57 4.35
CA ASN A 370 -0.89 20.63 3.44
C ASN A 370 -2.00 21.03 2.43
N ILE A 371 -2.77 20.05 1.93
CA ILE A 371 -3.90 20.32 1.04
C ILE A 371 -4.94 21.18 1.76
N ILE A 372 -5.33 20.79 2.97
CA ILE A 372 -6.34 21.54 3.75
C ILE A 372 -5.79 22.91 4.16
N ALA A 373 -4.55 23.00 4.62
CA ALA A 373 -3.90 24.26 4.97
C ALA A 373 -3.90 25.26 3.79
N SER A 374 -3.50 24.79 2.61
CA SER A 374 -3.52 25.60 1.38
C SER A 374 -4.94 26.01 0.99
N ALA A 375 -5.89 25.08 1.05
CA ALA A 375 -7.28 25.34 0.72
C ALA A 375 -7.89 26.39 1.65
N VAL A 376 -7.63 26.30 2.95
CA VAL A 376 -8.07 27.31 3.94
C VAL A 376 -7.53 28.69 3.61
N VAL A 377 -6.25 28.81 3.22
CA VAL A 377 -5.66 30.11 2.85
C VAL A 377 -6.35 30.73 1.62
N LEU A 378 -6.67 29.91 0.62
CA LEU A 378 -7.26 30.36 -0.64
C LEU A 378 -8.76 30.58 -0.59
N GLU A 379 -9.48 29.94 0.35
CA GLU A 379 -10.93 30.03 0.47
C GLU A 379 -11.37 31.38 1.03
N ASN A 380 -12.40 31.97 0.45
CA ASN A 380 -13.02 33.21 0.90
C ASN A 380 -14.46 33.01 1.43
N GLY A 381 -15.00 31.80 1.27
CA GLY A 381 -16.33 31.42 1.72
C GLY A 381 -16.36 30.88 3.14
N ARG A 382 -17.53 30.37 3.56
CA ARG A 382 -17.70 29.67 4.84
C ARG A 382 -17.50 28.14 4.76
N THR A 383 -17.30 27.63 3.53
CA THR A 383 -17.15 26.19 3.25
C THR A 383 -16.06 26.02 2.22
N LEU A 384 -15.14 25.07 2.42
CA LEU A 384 -14.12 24.75 1.43
C LEU A 384 -14.79 24.26 0.15
N GLY A 385 -14.57 24.98 -0.94
CA GLY A 385 -15.05 24.65 -2.26
C GLY A 385 -13.95 24.08 -3.16
N ARG A 386 -14.35 23.46 -4.27
CA ARG A 386 -13.41 22.84 -5.24
C ARG A 386 -12.39 23.83 -5.80
N GLY A 387 -12.71 25.12 -5.88
CA GLY A 387 -11.82 26.16 -6.40
C GLY A 387 -10.60 26.46 -5.52
N SER A 388 -10.68 26.14 -4.22
CA SER A 388 -9.58 26.31 -3.27
C SER A 388 -8.60 25.12 -3.22
N LEU A 389 -8.96 23.97 -3.82
CA LEU A 389 -8.11 22.79 -3.85
C LEU A 389 -6.95 22.92 -4.85
N PRO A 390 -5.79 22.32 -4.55
CA PRO A 390 -4.67 22.24 -5.49
C PRO A 390 -5.08 21.55 -6.80
N ALA A 391 -4.67 22.13 -7.94
CA ALA A 391 -5.06 21.65 -9.27
C ALA A 391 -4.57 20.21 -9.56
N TYR A 392 -3.48 19.78 -8.94
CA TYR A 392 -2.97 18.42 -9.12
C TYR A 392 -3.90 17.36 -8.52
N LEU A 393 -4.50 17.63 -7.36
CA LEU A 393 -5.47 16.74 -6.69
C LEU A 393 -6.69 16.53 -7.59
N VAL A 394 -7.29 17.62 -8.08
CA VAL A 394 -8.45 17.56 -8.96
C VAL A 394 -8.13 16.77 -10.23
N LYS A 395 -6.96 16.99 -10.82
CA LYS A 395 -6.51 16.26 -12.02
C LYS A 395 -6.25 14.77 -11.76
N ALA A 396 -5.67 14.42 -10.61
CA ALA A 396 -5.34 13.04 -10.27
C ALA A 396 -6.62 12.21 -10.11
N VAL A 397 -7.63 12.73 -9.38
CA VAL A 397 -8.90 12.03 -9.16
C VAL A 397 -9.72 11.95 -10.46
N THR A 398 -9.78 13.05 -11.24
CA THR A 398 -10.51 13.04 -12.53
C THR A 398 -9.89 12.11 -13.57
N ARG A 399 -8.56 11.83 -13.47
CA ARG A 399 -7.89 10.82 -14.31
C ARG A 399 -8.11 9.38 -13.81
N ALA A 400 -8.35 9.20 -12.52
CA ALA A 400 -8.61 7.89 -11.90
C ALA A 400 -10.07 7.44 -12.07
N GLU A 401 -11.01 8.36 -12.33
CA GLU A 401 -12.30 7.93 -12.89
C GLU A 401 -11.99 7.21 -14.21
N PRO A 402 -12.40 5.94 -14.38
CA PRO A 402 -12.28 5.31 -15.67
C PRO A 402 -13.09 6.20 -16.61
N SER A 403 -12.39 7.08 -17.35
CA SER A 403 -12.96 7.64 -18.54
C SER A 403 -13.35 6.42 -19.34
N VAL A 404 -14.64 6.07 -19.33
CA VAL A 404 -15.19 5.12 -20.28
C VAL A 404 -14.69 5.66 -21.61
N PRO A 405 -13.73 4.97 -22.27
CA PRO A 405 -13.12 5.52 -23.47
C PRO A 405 -14.28 5.92 -24.37
N GLN A 406 -14.21 7.11 -25.01
CA GLN A 406 -15.23 7.50 -25.97
C GLN A 406 -15.41 6.41 -27.05
N ASP A 407 -14.47 5.49 -27.13
CA ASP A 407 -14.48 4.29 -27.95
C ASP A 407 -15.54 3.24 -27.60
N VAL A 408 -16.13 3.22 -26.40
CA VAL A 408 -17.20 2.24 -26.06
C VAL A 408 -18.44 2.44 -26.92
N ARG A 409 -18.60 3.60 -27.57
CA ARG A 409 -19.68 3.85 -28.54
C ARG A 409 -19.29 3.51 -29.98
N LYS A 410 -18.03 3.21 -30.26
CA LYS A 410 -17.56 2.81 -31.58
C LYS A 410 -17.83 1.32 -31.82
N THR A 411 -18.33 1.01 -32.97
CA THR A 411 -18.46 -0.38 -33.41
C THR A 411 -17.07 -1.00 -33.64
N LEU A 412 -16.98 -2.33 -33.66
CA LEU A 412 -15.71 -3.02 -33.97
C LEU A 412 -15.15 -2.61 -35.35
N ASP A 413 -16.04 -2.36 -36.31
CA ASP A 413 -15.66 -1.90 -37.66
C ASP A 413 -15.04 -0.49 -37.64
N GLU A 414 -15.55 0.41 -36.78
CA GLU A 414 -15.00 1.77 -36.59
C GLU A 414 -13.64 1.75 -35.90
N LEU A 415 -13.47 0.92 -34.86
CA LEU A 415 -12.19 0.73 -34.17
C LEU A 415 -11.14 0.12 -35.10
N GLU A 416 -11.53 -0.88 -35.89
CA GLU A 416 -10.65 -1.52 -36.86
C GLU A 416 -10.22 -0.53 -37.95
N ALA A 417 -11.14 0.29 -38.46
CA ALA A 417 -10.83 1.30 -39.48
C ALA A 417 -9.86 2.36 -38.95
N GLU A 418 -10.04 2.81 -37.69
CA GLU A 418 -9.18 3.79 -37.04
C GLU A 418 -7.79 3.23 -36.79
N HIS A 419 -7.71 2.02 -36.27
CA HIS A 419 -6.42 1.37 -36.03
C HIS A 419 -5.63 1.14 -37.32
N ILE A 420 -6.30 0.74 -38.41
CA ILE A 420 -5.66 0.64 -39.73
C ILE A 420 -5.13 1.97 -40.22
N ARG A 421 -5.83 3.11 -40.02
CA ARG A 421 -5.36 4.44 -40.38
C ARG A 421 -4.09 4.82 -39.61
N ILE A 422 -4.10 4.65 -38.27
CA ILE A 422 -2.97 4.96 -37.40
C ILE A 422 -1.73 4.18 -37.83
N VAL A 423 -1.87 2.87 -38.09
CA VAL A 423 -0.73 2.03 -38.51
C VAL A 423 -0.23 2.40 -39.90
N LEU A 424 -1.11 2.77 -40.83
CA LEU A 424 -0.73 3.24 -42.18
C LEU A 424 0.01 4.57 -42.11
N GLU A 425 -0.40 5.52 -41.27
CA GLU A 425 0.32 6.78 -41.02
C GLU A 425 1.69 6.51 -40.41
N HIS A 426 1.78 5.66 -39.37
CA HIS A 426 3.04 5.29 -38.75
C HIS A 426 4.04 4.64 -39.73
N THR A 427 3.53 3.87 -40.68
CA THR A 427 4.38 3.20 -41.71
C THR A 427 4.61 4.04 -42.95
N GLY A 428 4.20 5.30 -42.99
CA GLY A 428 4.32 6.18 -44.14
C GLY A 428 3.62 5.66 -45.40
N GLY A 429 2.51 4.94 -45.22
CA GLY A 429 1.74 4.35 -46.29
C GLY A 429 2.28 2.99 -46.80
N ASN A 430 3.33 2.44 -46.19
CA ASN A 430 3.88 1.13 -46.58
C ASN A 430 2.95 -0.01 -46.14
N ARG A 431 2.17 -0.49 -47.08
CA ARG A 431 1.12 -1.54 -46.89
C ARG A 431 1.68 -2.88 -46.44
N THR A 432 2.91 -3.20 -46.80
CA THR A 432 3.55 -4.46 -46.40
C THR A 432 3.98 -4.40 -44.93
N ALA A 433 4.60 -3.30 -44.52
CA ALA A 433 4.96 -3.07 -43.12
C ALA A 433 3.69 -2.93 -42.23
N ALA A 434 2.67 -2.19 -42.69
CA ALA A 434 1.41 -2.06 -41.98
C ALA A 434 0.70 -3.41 -41.78
N ALA A 435 0.66 -4.27 -42.80
CA ALA A 435 0.06 -5.61 -42.67
C ALA A 435 0.79 -6.49 -41.67
N ALA A 436 2.14 -6.38 -41.60
CA ALA A 436 2.94 -7.09 -40.59
C ALA A 436 2.65 -6.64 -39.18
N ILE A 437 2.54 -5.33 -38.94
CA ILE A 437 2.19 -4.74 -37.60
C ILE A 437 0.78 -5.14 -37.19
N LEU A 438 -0.18 -5.12 -38.13
CA LEU A 438 -1.58 -5.48 -37.88
C LEU A 438 -1.80 -7.02 -37.75
N GLY A 439 -0.79 -7.85 -37.96
CA GLY A 439 -0.90 -9.30 -37.89
C GLY A 439 -1.79 -9.94 -38.96
N ILE A 440 -2.01 -9.25 -40.11
CA ILE A 440 -2.87 -9.72 -41.20
C ILE A 440 -2.08 -9.82 -42.52
N SER A 441 -2.61 -10.58 -43.48
CA SER A 441 -2.01 -10.64 -44.81
C SER A 441 -2.17 -9.30 -45.56
N ARG A 442 -1.23 -8.99 -46.43
CA ARG A 442 -1.31 -7.79 -47.28
C ARG A 442 -2.61 -7.74 -48.12
N VAL A 443 -3.11 -8.90 -48.55
CA VAL A 443 -4.39 -9.02 -49.29
C VAL A 443 -5.55 -8.68 -48.34
N GLY A 444 -5.50 -9.18 -47.10
CA GLY A 444 -6.49 -8.88 -46.06
C GLY A 444 -6.52 -7.37 -45.72
N LEU A 445 -5.35 -6.74 -45.59
CA LEU A 445 -5.29 -5.29 -45.40
C LEU A 445 -5.93 -4.52 -46.55
N LEU A 446 -5.64 -4.86 -47.78
CA LEU A 446 -6.23 -4.23 -48.97
C LEU A 446 -7.77 -4.39 -49.03
N ALA A 447 -8.27 -5.55 -48.65
CA ALA A 447 -9.71 -5.82 -48.59
C ALA A 447 -10.38 -4.94 -47.51
N LYS A 448 -9.77 -4.83 -46.32
CA LYS A 448 -10.25 -4.00 -45.23
C LYS A 448 -10.16 -2.49 -45.56
N MET A 449 -9.08 -2.04 -46.19
CA MET A 449 -8.97 -0.66 -46.67
C MET A 449 -10.10 -0.32 -47.66
N ARG A 450 -10.46 -1.23 -48.59
CA ARG A 450 -11.61 -1.03 -49.50
C ARG A 450 -12.93 -1.00 -48.72
N LYS A 451 -13.12 -1.94 -47.79
CA LYS A 451 -14.33 -1.98 -46.96
C LYS A 451 -14.56 -0.67 -46.21
N PHE A 452 -13.49 -0.08 -45.67
CA PHE A 452 -13.56 1.14 -44.85
C PHE A 452 -13.29 2.46 -45.59
N GLY A 453 -13.11 2.42 -46.90
CA GLY A 453 -12.87 3.61 -47.74
C GLY A 453 -11.56 4.35 -47.41
N ILE A 454 -10.53 3.61 -46.94
CA ILE A 454 -9.24 4.20 -46.54
C ILE A 454 -8.37 4.31 -47.81
N ALA A 455 -8.20 5.55 -48.31
CA ALA A 455 -7.29 5.90 -49.39
C ALA A 455 -5.93 6.32 -48.82
N VAL A 456 -4.84 5.74 -49.31
CA VAL A 456 -3.46 6.20 -49.02
C VAL A 456 -2.88 6.68 -50.35
N GLU A 457 -2.51 7.95 -50.42
CA GLU A 457 -1.76 8.49 -51.55
C GLU A 457 -0.40 7.77 -51.62
N PRO A 458 0.05 7.34 -52.82
CA PRO A 458 1.37 6.73 -52.97
C PRO A 458 2.43 7.79 -52.58
N PRO A 459 3.52 7.38 -51.88
CA PRO A 459 4.60 8.32 -51.56
C PRO A 459 5.10 8.96 -52.87
N GLY A 460 5.03 10.30 -52.91
CA GLY A 460 5.48 11.10 -54.05
C GLY A 460 6.89 10.67 -54.46
N ARG A 461 7.11 10.31 -55.72
CA ARG A 461 8.41 10.09 -56.29
C ARG A 461 9.19 11.42 -56.18
N GLY A 462 10.01 11.50 -55.16
CA GLY A 462 11.02 12.59 -55.05
C GLY A 462 11.94 12.50 -56.22
N GLY A 463 11.78 13.48 -57.15
CA GLY A 463 12.62 13.65 -58.31
C GLY A 463 14.05 13.97 -57.89
N GLY A 464 14.95 13.06 -58.21
CA GLY A 464 16.38 13.36 -58.11
C GLY A 464 16.77 14.43 -59.14
N ARG A 465 17.22 15.54 -58.66
CA ARG A 465 18.11 16.46 -59.40
C ARG A 465 19.46 16.48 -58.69
N ARG A 466 20.44 15.86 -59.30
CA ARG A 466 21.85 16.14 -59.05
C ARG A 466 22.14 17.55 -59.54
N PRO A 467 22.81 18.41 -58.80
CA PRO A 467 23.55 19.52 -59.38
C PRO A 467 24.93 19.04 -59.81
N ALA A 468 25.33 19.50 -61.00
CA ALA A 468 26.61 19.32 -61.61
C ALA A 468 27.73 19.99 -60.78
N GLN A 469 28.90 19.35 -60.83
CA GLN A 469 30.19 19.92 -60.49
C GLN A 469 30.46 21.14 -61.39
N ASP A 470 30.89 22.27 -60.77
CA ASP A 470 31.79 23.20 -61.42
C ASP A 470 32.95 23.53 -60.48
N ASP A 471 34.10 23.33 -61.08
CA ASP A 471 35.46 23.46 -60.62
C ASP A 471 35.88 24.96 -60.72
N THR A 472 36.57 25.45 -59.75
CA THR A 472 37.60 26.48 -59.75
C THR A 472 37.83 26.93 -58.33
N GLY A 473 38.94 26.64 -57.70
CA GLY A 473 40.30 27.22 -57.98
C GLY A 473 40.62 28.33 -56.98
N GLY A 474 41.57 28.08 -56.09
CA GLY A 474 42.44 29.23 -55.68
C GLY A 474 42.48 29.54 -54.15
N ASP A 475 43.63 29.17 -53.61
CA ASP A 475 44.52 29.90 -52.71
C ASP A 475 44.33 29.93 -51.21
N GLU A 476 45.31 29.30 -50.57
CA GLU A 476 45.90 29.55 -49.25
C GLU A 476 46.72 30.82 -49.18
N PRO A 477 47.36 31.08 -48.07
CA PRO A 477 46.99 31.54 -46.71
C PRO A 477 47.61 32.95 -46.41
N PRO A 478 47.84 33.42 -45.22
CA PRO A 478 48.52 32.83 -44.08
C PRO A 478 47.68 32.74 -42.79
#